data_d0ca568268750ff658c03874ad16e72f
#
_entry.id   d0ca568268750ff658c03874ad16e72f
#
_cell.length_a   1.000
_cell.length_b   1.000
_cell.length_c   1.000
_cell.angle_alpha   90.00
_cell.angle_beta   90.00
_cell.angle_gamma   90.00
#
_symmetry.space_group_name_H-M   'P 1'
#
loop_
_entity.id
_entity.type
_entity.pdbx_description
1 polymer ?
#
loop_
_entity_poly.entity_id
_entity_poly.type
_entity_poly.pdbx_seq_one_letter_code
_entity_poly.pdbx_strand_id
1 'polypeptide(L)'
;MAKPRRLPSTRRALADARLAAIDEVAASTGDDPASDSLLLRLHTETACRRGGALALRPVDLDPDQCLILLREKGETVRWQPVSPTFMRYLQRHAEQRHATETGPLFRYRSGQPITYRRYDHLCVRIGERLPWVHAQQISTHWLRHTTLTSVERNFGYAIARAYAGHSGSAGDAGTTATYVRATIHEVAAGLAALTSEPHPLA
;
A
#
# COMPACT_ATOMS: atom_id res chain seq x y z
N MET A 1 -29.68 7.76 -15.61
CA MET A 1 -29.45 8.55 -14.39
C MET A 1 -27.98 8.98 -14.34
N ALA A 2 -27.72 10.29 -14.23
CA ALA A 2 -26.34 10.81 -14.11
C ALA A 2 -25.73 10.35 -12.76
N LYS A 3 -24.47 9.90 -12.78
CA LYS A 3 -23.74 9.47 -11.59
C LYS A 3 -23.58 10.66 -10.64
N PRO A 4 -23.94 10.57 -9.35
CA PRO A 4 -23.85 11.69 -8.43
C PRO A 4 -22.38 12.19 -8.35
N ARG A 5 -22.23 13.51 -8.31
CA ARG A 5 -20.92 14.18 -8.21
C ARG A 5 -20.23 13.74 -6.90
N ARG A 6 -19.03 13.17 -6.99
CA ARG A 6 -18.26 12.80 -5.81
C ARG A 6 -17.81 14.07 -5.08
N LEU A 7 -18.20 14.20 -3.82
CA LEU A 7 -17.70 15.26 -2.96
C LEU A 7 -16.21 15.02 -2.66
N PRO A 8 -15.42 16.10 -2.48
CA PRO A 8 -14.03 15.97 -2.01
C PRO A 8 -13.96 15.19 -0.70
N SER A 9 -12.92 14.37 -0.55
CA SER A 9 -12.70 13.64 0.70
C SER A 9 -12.40 14.61 1.83
N THR A 10 -13.08 14.47 2.97
CA THR A 10 -12.80 15.22 4.20
C THR A 10 -11.61 14.66 4.98
N ARG A 11 -11.04 13.52 4.52
CA ARG A 11 -9.89 12.87 5.16
C ARG A 11 -8.64 13.72 4.96
N ARG A 12 -7.90 13.91 6.05
CA ARG A 12 -6.58 14.54 6.02
C ARG A 12 -5.49 13.48 6.08
N ALA A 13 -4.35 13.71 5.42
CA ALA A 13 -3.18 12.85 5.58
C ALA A 13 -2.76 12.80 7.06
N LEU A 14 -2.37 11.63 7.51
CA LEU A 14 -1.84 11.45 8.87
C LEU A 14 -0.44 12.06 8.95
N ALA A 15 -0.13 12.68 10.08
CA ALA A 15 1.24 13.10 10.38
C ALA A 15 2.12 11.87 10.66
N ASP A 16 3.43 11.99 10.41
CA ASP A 16 4.40 10.88 10.55
C ASP A 16 4.39 10.30 11.97
N ALA A 17 4.28 11.13 13.01
CA ALA A 17 4.18 10.65 14.39
C ALA A 17 2.93 9.77 14.63
N ARG A 18 1.83 10.01 13.90
CA ARG A 18 0.62 9.18 13.98
C ARG A 18 0.78 7.87 13.22
N LEU A 19 1.48 7.88 12.08
CA LEU A 19 1.85 6.66 11.37
C LEU A 19 2.76 5.79 12.24
N ALA A 20 3.80 6.38 12.82
CA ALA A 20 4.71 5.69 13.72
C ALA A 20 3.98 5.05 14.93
N ALA A 21 3.03 5.75 15.54
CA ALA A 21 2.23 5.20 16.63
C ALA A 21 1.36 4.00 16.19
N ILE A 22 0.79 4.04 15.00
CA ILE A 22 0.03 2.91 14.41
C ILE A 22 0.96 1.71 14.20
N ASP A 23 2.13 1.94 13.61
CA ASP A 23 3.12 0.90 13.34
C ASP A 23 3.67 0.28 14.62
N GLU A 24 3.92 1.08 15.66
CA GLU A 24 4.36 0.61 16.97
C GLU A 24 3.32 -0.33 17.63
N VAL A 25 2.05 0.04 17.60
CA VAL A 25 0.98 -0.83 18.10
C VAL A 25 0.89 -2.13 17.30
N ALA A 26 0.99 -2.06 15.99
CA ALA A 26 0.97 -3.26 15.13
C ALA A 26 2.18 -4.17 15.39
N ALA A 27 3.36 -3.58 15.60
CA ALA A 27 4.61 -4.30 15.85
C ALA A 27 4.73 -4.91 17.24
N SER A 28 3.96 -4.41 18.23
CA SER A 28 4.09 -4.81 19.63
C SER A 28 2.89 -5.57 20.18
N THR A 29 1.80 -5.74 19.41
CA THR A 29 0.55 -6.33 19.89
C THR A 29 0.02 -7.43 18.97
N GLY A 30 -0.91 -8.23 19.51
CA GLY A 30 -1.56 -9.32 18.76
C GLY A 30 -0.73 -10.60 18.69
N ASP A 31 -1.27 -11.56 17.97
CA ASP A 31 -0.71 -12.91 17.84
C ASP A 31 0.36 -13.05 16.75
N ASP A 32 0.42 -12.10 15.83
CA ASP A 32 1.38 -12.09 14.72
C ASP A 32 1.81 -10.65 14.33
N PRO A 33 2.55 -9.96 15.24
CA PRO A 33 2.94 -8.57 15.03
C PRO A 33 3.79 -8.36 13.76
N ALA A 34 4.65 -9.33 13.43
CA ALA A 34 5.49 -9.25 12.23
C ALA A 34 4.64 -9.21 10.94
N SER A 35 3.59 -10.03 10.85
CA SER A 35 2.68 -10.02 9.71
C SER A 35 1.85 -8.73 9.66
N ASP A 36 1.42 -8.21 10.81
CA ASP A 36 0.65 -6.97 10.89
C ASP A 36 1.47 -5.75 10.46
N SER A 37 2.71 -5.63 10.93
CA SER A 37 3.65 -4.59 10.50
C SER A 37 3.93 -4.67 8.99
N LEU A 38 4.12 -5.90 8.48
CA LEU A 38 4.36 -6.11 7.05
C LEU A 38 3.17 -5.67 6.19
N LEU A 39 1.94 -5.95 6.64
CA LEU A 39 0.71 -5.49 5.99
C LEU A 39 0.58 -3.97 5.98
N LEU A 40 0.84 -3.30 7.12
CA LEU A 40 0.79 -1.85 7.18
C LEU A 40 1.85 -1.22 6.28
N ARG A 41 3.08 -1.74 6.32
CA ARG A 41 4.17 -1.28 5.46
C ARG A 41 3.85 -1.43 3.98
N LEU A 42 3.19 -2.52 3.56
CA LEU A 42 2.72 -2.67 2.20
C LEU A 42 1.80 -1.51 1.78
N HIS A 43 0.87 -1.11 2.65
CA HIS A 43 -0.04 -0.01 2.35
C HIS A 43 0.64 1.35 2.35
N THR A 44 1.59 1.59 3.24
CA THR A 44 2.33 2.86 3.31
C THR A 44 3.34 3.02 2.19
N GLU A 45 4.03 1.95 1.78
CA GLU A 45 4.97 2.02 0.66
C GLU A 45 4.28 2.03 -0.72
N THR A 46 3.16 1.34 -0.89
CA THR A 46 2.59 1.11 -2.24
C THR A 46 1.27 1.81 -2.47
N ALA A 47 0.66 2.34 -1.44
CA ALA A 47 -0.71 2.85 -1.48
C ALA A 47 -1.72 1.83 -2.07
N CYS A 48 -1.47 0.52 -2.00
CA CYS A 48 -2.36 -0.51 -2.56
C CYS A 48 -3.71 -0.57 -1.84
N ARG A 49 -4.69 -1.17 -2.48
CA ARG A 49 -5.97 -1.50 -1.85
C ARG A 49 -5.86 -2.86 -1.13
N ARG A 50 -6.71 -3.08 -0.12
CA ARG A 50 -6.75 -4.36 0.61
C ARG A 50 -6.86 -5.59 -0.31
N GLY A 51 -7.67 -5.50 -1.35
CA GLY A 51 -7.81 -6.58 -2.32
C GLY A 51 -6.52 -6.88 -3.07
N GLY A 52 -5.75 -5.86 -3.46
CA GLY A 52 -4.45 -6.03 -4.11
C GLY A 52 -3.43 -6.66 -3.17
N ALA A 53 -3.41 -6.24 -1.89
CA ALA A 53 -2.55 -6.85 -0.88
C ALA A 53 -2.85 -8.34 -0.67
N LEU A 54 -4.14 -8.70 -0.54
CA LEU A 54 -4.58 -10.09 -0.35
C LEU A 54 -4.37 -10.98 -1.59
N ALA A 55 -4.32 -10.37 -2.78
CA ALA A 55 -4.10 -11.08 -4.04
C ALA A 55 -2.62 -11.20 -4.43
N LEU A 56 -1.71 -10.57 -3.67
CA LEU A 56 -0.27 -10.62 -3.93
C LEU A 56 0.25 -12.05 -3.75
N ARG A 57 1.09 -12.52 -4.66
CA ARG A 57 1.64 -13.88 -4.70
C ARG A 57 3.18 -13.83 -4.76
N PRO A 58 3.90 -14.86 -4.32
CA PRO A 58 5.36 -14.90 -4.50
C PRO A 58 5.83 -14.67 -5.93
N VAL A 59 5.13 -15.24 -6.94
CA VAL A 59 5.44 -15.03 -8.37
C VAL A 59 5.28 -13.56 -8.84
N ASP A 60 4.62 -12.74 -8.07
CA ASP A 60 4.41 -11.31 -8.36
C ASP A 60 5.54 -10.42 -7.82
N LEU A 61 6.56 -10.99 -7.22
CA LEU A 61 7.75 -10.30 -6.72
C LEU A 61 8.86 -10.32 -7.78
N ASP A 62 9.47 -9.18 -8.03
CA ASP A 62 10.71 -9.03 -8.78
C ASP A 62 11.78 -8.50 -7.83
N PRO A 63 12.57 -9.39 -7.21
CA PRO A 63 13.56 -8.98 -6.21
C PRO A 63 14.72 -8.18 -6.79
N ASP A 64 15.09 -8.42 -8.05
CA ASP A 64 16.23 -7.77 -8.70
C ASP A 64 15.94 -6.28 -8.95
N GLN A 65 14.71 -5.99 -9.34
CA GLN A 65 14.25 -4.62 -9.57
C GLN A 65 13.49 -4.02 -8.37
N CYS A 66 13.30 -4.77 -7.29
CA CYS A 66 12.49 -4.38 -6.14
C CYS A 66 11.08 -3.91 -6.54
N LEU A 67 10.42 -4.67 -7.42
CA LEU A 67 9.07 -4.41 -7.89
C LEU A 67 8.08 -5.49 -7.42
N ILE A 68 6.83 -5.10 -7.22
CA ILE A 68 5.73 -6.03 -7.01
C ILE A 68 4.61 -5.80 -8.02
N LEU A 69 3.99 -6.87 -8.53
CA LEU A 69 2.87 -6.79 -9.45
C LEU A 69 1.56 -6.76 -8.68
N LEU A 70 0.93 -5.60 -8.60
CA LEU A 70 -0.35 -5.41 -7.92
C LEU A 70 -1.51 -5.58 -8.89
N ARG A 71 -2.48 -6.42 -8.49
CA ARG A 71 -3.76 -6.60 -9.19
C ARG A 71 -4.88 -6.06 -8.31
N GLU A 72 -5.56 -5.03 -8.77
CA GLU A 72 -6.56 -4.32 -7.99
C GLU A 72 -7.92 -4.27 -8.70
N LYS A 73 -8.94 -3.82 -7.99
CA LYS A 73 -10.30 -3.69 -8.51
C LYS A 73 -10.34 -2.86 -9.81
N GLY A 74 -11.15 -3.30 -10.80
CA GLY A 74 -11.30 -2.62 -12.08
C GLY A 74 -10.16 -2.96 -13.06
N GLU A 75 -9.66 -4.19 -13.00
CA GLU A 75 -8.62 -4.73 -13.89
C GLU A 75 -7.32 -3.91 -13.87
N THR A 76 -7.12 -3.12 -12.82
CA THR A 76 -5.88 -2.36 -12.67
C THR A 76 -4.76 -3.32 -12.31
N VAL A 77 -3.80 -3.47 -13.23
CA VAL A 77 -2.56 -4.23 -13.02
C VAL A 77 -1.40 -3.27 -13.19
N ARG A 78 -0.49 -3.25 -12.22
CA ARG A 78 0.70 -2.41 -12.30
C ARG A 78 1.87 -3.00 -11.54
N TRP A 79 3.07 -2.75 -12.05
CA TRP A 79 4.29 -2.85 -11.27
C TRP A 79 4.39 -1.66 -10.32
N GLN A 80 4.73 -1.95 -9.08
CA GLN A 80 4.87 -0.96 -8.02
C GLN A 80 6.23 -1.16 -7.34
N PRO A 81 7.08 -0.12 -7.31
CA PRO A 81 8.32 -0.15 -6.56
C PRO A 81 8.04 -0.35 -5.07
N VAL A 82 8.92 -1.12 -4.42
CA VAL A 82 9.00 -1.28 -2.97
C VAL A 82 10.44 -1.14 -2.54
N SER A 83 10.68 -0.71 -1.30
CA SER A 83 12.05 -0.58 -0.83
C SER A 83 12.77 -1.94 -0.76
N PRO A 84 14.10 -1.99 -0.99
CA PRO A 84 14.86 -3.24 -0.93
C PRO A 84 14.71 -3.99 0.40
N THR A 85 14.66 -3.25 1.52
CA THR A 85 14.41 -3.85 2.84
C THR A 85 13.02 -4.49 2.91
N PHE A 86 11.99 -3.82 2.36
CA PHE A 86 10.65 -4.37 2.35
C PHE A 86 10.53 -5.59 1.43
N MET A 87 11.18 -5.59 0.26
CA MET A 87 11.24 -6.76 -0.62
C MET A 87 11.80 -7.99 0.11
N ARG A 88 12.92 -7.83 0.84
CA ARG A 88 13.48 -8.94 1.65
C ARG A 88 12.51 -9.44 2.72
N TYR A 89 11.71 -8.56 3.31
CA TYR A 89 10.71 -8.98 4.30
C TYR A 89 9.54 -9.74 3.66
N LEU A 90 9.10 -9.34 2.46
CA LEU A 90 8.06 -10.07 1.70
C LEU A 90 8.53 -11.47 1.34
N GLN A 91 9.77 -11.61 0.83
CA GLN A 91 10.37 -12.92 0.50
C GLN A 91 10.46 -13.80 1.75
N ARG A 92 11.03 -13.28 2.84
CA ARG A 92 11.14 -14.02 4.11
C ARG A 92 9.78 -14.44 4.64
N HIS A 93 8.77 -13.58 4.56
CA HIS A 93 7.41 -13.93 4.97
C HIS A 93 6.85 -15.06 4.12
N ALA A 94 7.01 -15.02 2.81
CA ALA A 94 6.56 -16.07 1.90
C ALA A 94 7.22 -17.43 2.24
N GLU A 95 8.52 -17.43 2.47
CA GLU A 95 9.28 -18.63 2.89
C GLU A 95 8.79 -19.17 4.24
N GLN A 96 8.73 -18.33 5.26
CA GLN A 96 8.31 -18.71 6.63
C GLN A 96 6.88 -19.20 6.70
N ARG A 97 6.01 -18.76 5.79
CA ARG A 97 4.59 -19.16 5.72
C ARG A 97 4.33 -20.24 4.68
N HIS A 98 5.38 -20.76 4.04
CA HIS A 98 5.28 -21.79 3.00
C HIS A 98 4.28 -21.38 1.91
N ALA A 99 4.34 -20.11 1.49
CA ALA A 99 3.49 -19.60 0.41
C ALA A 99 3.91 -20.30 -0.90
N THR A 100 2.93 -20.91 -1.57
CA THR A 100 3.18 -21.47 -2.89
C THR A 100 3.37 -20.36 -3.91
N GLU A 101 4.13 -20.61 -4.97
CA GLU A 101 4.51 -19.61 -5.97
C GLU A 101 3.30 -18.81 -6.51
N THR A 102 2.20 -19.49 -6.79
CA THR A 102 0.97 -18.89 -7.35
C THR A 102 -0.13 -18.63 -6.33
N GLY A 103 0.05 -19.08 -5.07
CA GLY A 103 -0.91 -18.85 -3.99
C GLY A 103 -0.72 -17.49 -3.30
N PRO A 104 -1.67 -17.06 -2.44
CA PRO A 104 -1.53 -15.82 -1.69
C PRO A 104 -0.26 -15.79 -0.85
N LEU A 105 0.48 -14.67 -0.92
CA LEU A 105 1.72 -14.45 -0.19
C LEU A 105 1.46 -14.31 1.31
N PHE A 106 0.44 -13.52 1.68
CA PHE A 106 0.12 -13.29 3.07
C PHE A 106 -0.70 -14.44 3.66
N ARG A 107 -0.10 -15.12 4.64
CA ARG A 107 -0.70 -16.30 5.30
C ARG A 107 -0.60 -16.19 6.82
N TYR A 108 -1.56 -16.78 7.49
CA TYR A 108 -1.49 -17.04 8.94
C TYR A 108 -0.35 -18.03 9.25
N ARG A 109 0.03 -18.13 10.51
CA ARG A 109 0.97 -19.18 10.99
C ARG A 109 0.48 -20.60 10.71
N SER A 110 -0.84 -20.77 10.58
CA SER A 110 -1.47 -22.05 10.19
C SER A 110 -1.27 -22.41 8.71
N GLY A 111 -0.67 -21.53 7.90
CA GLY A 111 -0.54 -21.70 6.45
C GLY A 111 -1.79 -21.32 5.65
N GLN A 112 -2.90 -20.97 6.29
CA GLN A 112 -4.10 -20.50 5.59
C GLN A 112 -3.91 -19.06 5.11
N PRO A 113 -4.43 -18.69 3.90
CA PRO A 113 -4.41 -17.32 3.44
C PRO A 113 -5.10 -16.37 4.41
N ILE A 114 -4.53 -15.18 4.62
CA ILE A 114 -5.21 -14.13 5.39
C ILE A 114 -6.40 -13.59 4.59
N THR A 115 -7.38 -13.08 5.31
CA THR A 115 -8.62 -12.53 4.76
C THR A 115 -8.83 -11.08 5.19
N TYR A 116 -9.90 -10.46 4.73
CA TYR A 116 -10.33 -9.13 5.20
C TYR A 116 -10.49 -9.04 6.72
N ARG A 117 -10.85 -10.16 7.38
CA ARG A 117 -10.96 -10.23 8.84
C ARG A 117 -9.66 -9.87 9.55
N ARG A 118 -8.48 -10.20 8.99
CA ARG A 118 -7.20 -9.81 9.59
C ARG A 118 -7.09 -8.29 9.71
N TYR A 119 -7.47 -7.58 8.66
CA TYR A 119 -7.48 -6.12 8.68
C TYR A 119 -8.47 -5.55 9.69
N ASP A 120 -9.65 -6.14 9.79
CA ASP A 120 -10.68 -5.67 10.72
C ASP A 120 -10.20 -5.85 12.17
N HIS A 121 -9.64 -7.01 12.51
CA HIS A 121 -9.05 -7.27 13.84
C HIS A 121 -7.86 -6.34 14.14
N LEU A 122 -6.97 -6.11 13.15
CA LEU A 122 -5.85 -5.18 13.29
C LEU A 122 -6.35 -3.75 13.56
N CYS A 123 -7.31 -3.27 12.79
CA CYS A 123 -7.88 -1.92 12.97
C CYS A 123 -8.57 -1.75 14.33
N VAL A 124 -9.34 -2.76 14.78
CA VAL A 124 -9.98 -2.75 16.10
C VAL A 124 -8.92 -2.66 17.19
N ARG A 125 -7.92 -3.53 17.17
CA ARG A 125 -6.84 -3.58 18.17
C ARG A 125 -6.03 -2.27 18.22
N ILE A 126 -5.72 -1.68 17.06
CA ILE A 126 -5.05 -0.38 17.00
C ILE A 126 -5.96 0.70 17.60
N GLY A 127 -7.27 0.68 17.30
CA GLY A 127 -8.24 1.63 17.86
C GLY A 127 -8.41 1.53 19.36
N GLU A 128 -8.30 0.33 19.95
CA GLU A 128 -8.32 0.10 21.41
C GLU A 128 -7.08 0.72 22.10
N ARG A 129 -5.93 0.73 21.44
CA ARG A 129 -4.68 1.29 21.98
C ARG A 129 -4.52 2.79 21.68
N LEU A 130 -5.11 3.24 20.57
CA LEU A 130 -5.04 4.62 20.09
C LEU A 130 -6.47 5.16 19.90
N PRO A 131 -7.09 5.74 20.93
CA PRO A 131 -8.51 6.18 20.88
C PRO A 131 -8.83 7.11 19.71
N TRP A 132 -7.88 7.91 19.25
CA TRP A 132 -8.06 8.79 18.10
C TRP A 132 -8.20 8.02 16.76
N VAL A 133 -7.64 6.80 16.67
CA VAL A 133 -7.83 5.91 15.50
C VAL A 133 -9.27 5.45 15.43
N HIS A 134 -9.83 5.03 16.57
CA HIS A 134 -11.23 4.65 16.66
C HIS A 134 -12.17 5.83 16.37
N ALA A 135 -11.95 6.98 17.03
CA ALA A 135 -12.77 8.17 16.85
C ALA A 135 -12.81 8.69 15.41
N GLN A 136 -11.70 8.58 14.68
CA GLN A 136 -11.60 9.01 13.27
C GLN A 136 -11.88 7.88 12.27
N GLN A 137 -12.19 6.66 12.74
CA GLN A 137 -12.40 5.47 11.89
C GLN A 137 -11.26 5.25 10.90
N ILE A 138 -10.02 5.34 11.39
CA ILE A 138 -8.82 5.14 10.59
C ILE A 138 -8.78 3.69 10.07
N SER A 139 -8.52 3.52 8.80
CA SER A 139 -8.45 2.23 8.11
C SER A 139 -7.30 2.23 7.10
N THR A 140 -7.04 1.09 6.47
CA THR A 140 -6.04 0.99 5.39
C THR A 140 -6.31 1.93 4.22
N HIS A 141 -7.58 2.31 3.99
CA HIS A 141 -7.91 3.33 2.99
C HIS A 141 -7.36 4.71 3.38
N TRP A 142 -7.28 5.00 4.68
CA TRP A 142 -6.67 6.23 5.18
C TRP A 142 -5.14 6.22 5.00
N LEU A 143 -4.48 5.07 5.20
CA LEU A 143 -3.04 4.91 4.90
C LEU A 143 -2.77 5.20 3.42
N ARG A 144 -3.55 4.59 2.53
CA ARG A 144 -3.48 4.88 1.09
C ARG A 144 -3.63 6.39 0.80
N HIS A 145 -4.62 7.04 1.41
CA HIS A 145 -4.83 8.48 1.23
C HIS A 145 -3.61 9.27 1.72
N THR A 146 -3.05 8.91 2.86
CA THR A 146 -1.86 9.56 3.45
C THR A 146 -0.66 9.45 2.52
N THR A 147 -0.34 8.23 2.06
CA THR A 147 0.75 7.99 1.11
C THR A 147 0.57 8.79 -0.18
N LEU A 148 -0.60 8.72 -0.80
CA LEU A 148 -0.86 9.44 -2.05
C LEU A 148 -0.79 10.96 -1.87
N THR A 149 -1.26 11.49 -0.75
CA THR A 149 -1.15 12.92 -0.44
C THR A 149 0.31 13.33 -0.25
N SER A 150 1.12 12.50 0.42
CA SER A 150 2.55 12.74 0.57
C SER A 150 3.28 12.72 -0.77
N VAL A 151 3.00 11.71 -1.60
CA VAL A 151 3.57 11.62 -2.96
C VAL A 151 3.18 12.83 -3.81
N GLU A 152 1.90 13.23 -3.80
CA GLU A 152 1.42 14.36 -4.57
C GLU A 152 2.10 15.67 -4.18
N ARG A 153 2.25 15.92 -2.87
CA ARG A 153 2.86 17.14 -2.33
C ARG A 153 4.35 17.24 -2.64
N ASN A 154 5.06 16.12 -2.60
CA ASN A 154 6.52 16.12 -2.75
C ASN A 154 6.98 15.89 -4.20
N PHE A 155 6.19 15.17 -5.02
CA PHE A 155 6.61 14.73 -6.35
C PHE A 155 5.61 15.10 -7.45
N GLY A 156 4.49 15.71 -7.09
CA GLY A 156 3.49 16.19 -8.04
C GLY A 156 2.43 15.14 -8.45
N TYR A 157 1.41 15.65 -9.13
CA TYR A 157 0.20 14.90 -9.47
C TYR A 157 0.45 13.69 -10.40
N ALA A 158 1.38 13.82 -11.36
CA ALA A 158 1.66 12.75 -12.32
C ALA A 158 2.19 11.48 -11.62
N ILE A 159 3.16 11.66 -10.71
CA ILE A 159 3.74 10.56 -9.93
C ILE A 159 2.70 9.99 -8.97
N ALA A 160 1.93 10.83 -8.27
CA ALA A 160 0.86 10.36 -7.39
C ALA A 160 -0.21 9.56 -8.13
N ARG A 161 -0.56 9.95 -9.35
CA ARG A 161 -1.51 9.24 -10.20
C ARG A 161 -0.98 7.87 -10.62
N ALA A 162 0.28 7.78 -11.04
CA ALA A 162 0.94 6.52 -11.37
C ALA A 162 1.03 5.61 -10.14
N TYR A 163 1.42 6.20 -9.01
CA TYR A 163 1.48 5.52 -7.71
C TYR A 163 0.12 4.96 -7.27
N ALA A 164 -0.97 5.66 -7.58
CA ALA A 164 -2.34 5.22 -7.30
C ALA A 164 -2.83 4.11 -8.23
N GLY A 165 -2.11 3.82 -9.33
CA GLY A 165 -2.54 2.87 -10.35
C GLY A 165 -3.71 3.41 -11.18
N HIS A 166 -3.81 4.71 -11.32
CA HIS A 166 -4.81 5.32 -12.19
C HIS A 166 -4.28 5.38 -13.64
N SER A 167 -4.30 4.25 -14.35
CA SER A 167 -4.06 4.19 -15.78
C SER A 167 -5.27 4.79 -16.51
N GLY A 168 -5.05 5.89 -17.22
CA GLY A 168 -6.00 6.74 -17.84
C GLY A 168 -7.24 6.12 -18.47
N SER A 169 -8.38 6.46 -17.94
CA SER A 169 -9.57 6.72 -18.76
C SER A 169 -9.75 8.23 -18.80
N ALA A 170 -9.84 8.76 -20.01
CA ALA A 170 -9.96 10.18 -20.35
C ALA A 170 -11.26 10.85 -19.87
N GLY A 171 -11.89 10.35 -18.81
CA GLY A 171 -13.19 10.81 -18.34
C GLY A 171 -13.17 11.92 -17.30
N ASP A 172 -12.04 12.16 -16.61
CA ASP A 172 -12.04 13.04 -15.42
C ASP A 172 -10.92 14.11 -15.39
N ALA A 173 -10.01 14.11 -16.35
CA ALA A 173 -9.00 15.16 -16.48
C ALA A 173 -8.83 15.47 -17.97
N GLY A 174 -8.98 16.73 -18.33
CA GLY A 174 -8.92 17.18 -19.72
C GLY A 174 -7.68 16.69 -20.49
N THR A 175 -7.61 16.96 -21.79
CA THR A 175 -6.61 16.47 -22.76
C THR A 175 -5.16 16.51 -22.27
N THR A 176 -4.80 17.40 -21.38
CA THR A 176 -3.45 17.54 -20.80
C THR A 176 -3.03 16.33 -19.93
N ALA A 177 -3.96 15.67 -19.25
CA ALA A 177 -3.66 14.50 -18.40
C ALA A 177 -3.28 13.25 -19.21
N THR A 178 -3.51 13.25 -20.51
CA THR A 178 -3.12 12.15 -21.42
C THR A 178 -1.62 12.16 -21.74
N TYR A 179 -0.98 13.30 -21.65
CA TYR A 179 0.43 13.47 -22.06
C TYR A 179 1.44 13.39 -20.91
N VAL A 180 0.98 13.50 -19.65
CA VAL A 180 1.89 13.49 -18.49
C VAL A 180 1.71 12.17 -17.75
N ARG A 181 2.55 11.18 -18.10
CA ARG A 181 2.61 9.88 -17.40
C ARG A 181 3.96 9.76 -16.72
N ALA A 182 3.95 9.57 -15.42
CA ALA A 182 5.17 9.24 -14.70
C ALA A 182 5.67 7.85 -15.09
N THR A 183 6.98 7.74 -15.26
CA THR A 183 7.70 6.48 -15.52
C THR A 183 7.86 5.68 -14.24
N ILE A 184 8.17 4.39 -14.35
CA ILE A 184 8.46 3.54 -13.19
C ILE A 184 9.68 4.06 -12.41
N HIS A 185 10.67 4.66 -13.09
CA HIS A 185 11.86 5.27 -12.50
C HIS A 185 11.50 6.49 -11.62
N GLU A 186 10.61 7.36 -12.10
CA GLU A 186 10.14 8.50 -11.30
C GLU A 186 9.33 8.05 -10.07
N VAL A 187 8.54 6.98 -10.21
CA VAL A 187 7.82 6.38 -9.07
C VAL A 187 8.80 5.76 -8.08
N ALA A 188 9.85 5.09 -8.57
CA ALA A 188 10.91 4.50 -7.74
C ALA A 188 11.72 5.59 -7.00
N ALA A 189 12.07 6.67 -7.68
CA ALA A 189 12.75 7.83 -7.06
C ALA A 189 11.90 8.47 -5.96
N GLY A 190 10.58 8.61 -6.20
CA GLY A 190 9.64 9.07 -5.19
C GLY A 190 9.58 8.15 -3.97
N LEU A 191 9.56 6.83 -4.17
CA LEU A 191 9.62 5.86 -3.08
C LEU A 191 10.94 5.93 -2.31
N ALA A 192 12.08 5.97 -3.01
CA ALA A 192 13.40 6.06 -2.38
C ALA A 192 13.50 7.29 -1.44
N ALA A 193 12.95 8.43 -1.87
CA ALA A 193 12.90 9.62 -1.05
C ALA A 193 11.94 9.47 0.15
N LEU A 194 10.78 8.82 -0.01
CA LEU A 194 9.83 8.58 1.08
C LEU A 194 10.35 7.61 2.13
N THR A 195 11.11 6.60 1.72
CA THR A 195 11.63 5.56 2.61
C THR A 195 13.04 5.87 3.13
N SER A 196 13.70 6.88 2.56
CA SER A 196 15.14 7.17 2.77
C SER A 196 16.04 5.95 2.48
N GLU A 197 15.60 5.09 1.55
CA GLU A 197 16.32 3.88 1.15
C GLU A 197 16.55 3.90 -0.38
N PRO A 198 17.81 3.77 -0.87
CA PRO A 198 18.11 3.74 -2.29
C PRO A 198 17.34 2.62 -3.00
N HIS A 199 16.83 2.91 -4.20
CA HIS A 199 16.08 1.95 -4.98
C HIS A 199 16.82 1.63 -6.30
N PRO A 200 16.85 0.34 -6.76
CA PRO A 200 17.59 -0.05 -7.97
C PRO A 200 17.19 0.70 -9.25
N LEU A 201 15.94 1.18 -9.30
CA LEU A 201 15.41 1.92 -10.44
C LEU A 201 15.37 3.45 -10.24
N ALA A 202 15.86 3.98 -9.12
CA ALA A 202 15.86 5.43 -8.84
C ALA A 202 17.09 6.13 -9.43
#